data_535520e52e1f4ec640edbac015aa2bcb
#
_entry.id   535520e52e1f4ec640edbac015aa2bcb
#
_cell.length_a   1.000
_cell.length_b   1.000
_cell.length_c   1.000
_cell.angle_alpha   90.00
_cell.angle_beta   90.00
_cell.angle_gamma   90.00
#
_symmetry.space_group_name_H-M   'P 1'
#
loop_
_entity.id
_entity.type
_entity.pdbx_description
1 polymer ?
#
loop_
_entity_poly.entity_id
_entity_poly.type
_entity_poly.pdbx_seq_one_letter_code
_entity_poly.pdbx_strand_id
1 'polypeptide(L)'
;MEQNKVQATTGITFRILVALSICHCLNDTLQSVISAVYPLFKEDLGLSFAQIGLITLVYQSAASVCQPLTGLFFDKWPSAWSLPTGMSFTLVGLLSLAFANTLPLVLCSVALVGIGSSVFHPEASRLTSLASGGKRGLAQSLFQVGGNFGGSL
;
A
#
# COMPACT_ATOMS: atom_id res chain seq x y z
N MET A 1 -11.70 -40.80 -2.77
CA MET A 1 -12.01 -40.01 -4.00
C MET A 1 -11.87 -38.51 -3.81
N GLU A 2 -11.08 -38.04 -2.81
CA GLU A 2 -10.98 -36.62 -2.41
C GLU A 2 -9.56 -36.06 -2.51
N GLN A 3 -8.59 -36.82 -3.02
CA GLN A 3 -7.20 -36.36 -3.19
C GLN A 3 -6.91 -35.65 -4.53
N ASN A 4 -7.91 -35.47 -5.39
CA ASN A 4 -7.69 -34.95 -6.75
C ASN A 4 -8.07 -33.48 -6.96
N LYS A 5 -8.31 -32.70 -5.89
CA LYS A 5 -8.67 -31.27 -5.98
C LYS A 5 -7.55 -30.30 -5.56
N VAL A 6 -6.37 -30.76 -5.17
CA VAL A 6 -5.25 -29.90 -4.75
C VAL A 6 -4.11 -29.85 -5.78
N GLN A 7 -4.29 -30.41 -6.96
CA GLN A 7 -3.34 -30.20 -8.08
C GLN A 7 -3.77 -29.01 -8.96
N ALA A 8 -4.07 -27.86 -8.34
CA ALA A 8 -4.30 -26.62 -9.07
C ALA A 8 -3.02 -25.79 -9.06
N THR A 9 -2.35 -25.75 -10.21
CA THR A 9 -1.27 -24.84 -10.61
C THR A 9 0.08 -25.05 -9.92
N THR A 10 0.82 -26.07 -10.35
CA THR A 10 2.26 -26.22 -10.04
C THR A 10 3.15 -25.22 -10.80
N GLY A 11 2.57 -24.23 -11.47
CA GLY A 11 3.29 -23.21 -12.23
C GLY A 11 3.11 -21.80 -11.67
N ILE A 12 4.13 -20.94 -11.84
CA ILE A 12 4.02 -19.51 -11.55
C ILE A 12 2.90 -18.92 -12.42
N THR A 13 1.95 -18.23 -11.81
CA THR A 13 0.94 -17.46 -12.54
C THR A 13 1.51 -16.07 -12.87
N PHE A 14 2.37 -16.03 -13.87
CA PHE A 14 3.17 -14.84 -14.22
C PHE A 14 2.30 -13.59 -14.48
N ARG A 15 1.13 -13.76 -15.11
CA ARG A 15 0.20 -12.65 -15.35
C ARG A 15 -0.28 -12.00 -14.05
N ILE A 16 -0.54 -12.79 -13.00
CA ILE A 16 -0.94 -12.27 -11.69
C ILE A 16 0.22 -11.55 -11.03
N LEU A 17 1.43 -12.10 -11.10
CA LEU A 17 2.63 -11.46 -10.52
C LEU A 17 2.93 -10.11 -11.18
N VAL A 18 2.83 -10.02 -12.51
CA VAL A 18 3.01 -8.76 -13.24
C VAL A 18 1.92 -7.75 -12.86
N ALA A 19 0.65 -8.17 -12.79
CA ALA A 19 -0.44 -7.29 -12.36
C ALA A 19 -0.22 -6.77 -10.94
N LEU A 20 0.17 -7.62 -9.99
CA LEU A 20 0.46 -7.23 -8.61
C LEU A 20 1.68 -6.30 -8.53
N SER A 21 2.72 -6.53 -9.33
CA SER A 21 3.90 -5.65 -9.42
C SER A 21 3.52 -4.26 -9.96
N ILE A 22 2.66 -4.18 -10.97
CA ILE A 22 2.14 -2.91 -11.50
C ILE A 22 1.27 -2.21 -10.45
N CYS A 23 0.37 -2.94 -9.78
CA CYS A 23 -0.44 -2.36 -8.70
C CYS A 23 0.45 -1.82 -7.56
N HIS A 24 1.53 -2.52 -7.21
CA HIS A 24 2.49 -2.06 -6.20
C HIS A 24 3.21 -0.80 -6.66
N CYS A 25 3.67 -0.77 -7.91
CA CYS A 25 4.28 0.41 -8.52
C CYS A 25 3.33 1.63 -8.43
N LEU A 26 2.09 1.48 -8.87
CA LEU A 26 1.11 2.56 -8.84
C LEU A 26 0.80 3.01 -7.41
N ASN A 27 0.61 2.07 -6.48
CA ASN A 27 0.34 2.39 -5.09
C ASN A 27 1.48 3.19 -4.46
N ASP A 28 2.73 2.78 -4.66
CA ASP A 28 3.88 3.44 -4.07
C ASP A 28 4.20 4.77 -4.76
N THR A 29 3.94 4.90 -6.07
CA THR A 29 3.96 6.20 -6.77
C THR A 29 2.95 7.17 -6.16
N LEU A 30 1.73 6.71 -5.89
CA LEU A 30 0.72 7.55 -5.24
C LEU A 30 1.14 7.98 -3.82
N GLN A 31 1.82 7.10 -3.09
CA GLN A 31 2.30 7.40 -1.74
C GLN A 31 3.51 8.36 -1.75
N SER A 32 4.38 8.29 -2.77
CA SER A 32 5.53 9.20 -2.92
C SER A 32 5.10 10.66 -3.09
N VAL A 33 3.89 10.91 -3.60
CA VAL A 33 3.30 12.27 -3.71
C VAL A 33 3.28 12.98 -2.35
N ILE A 34 3.07 12.26 -1.22
CA ILE A 34 3.03 12.87 0.11
C ILE A 34 4.34 13.62 0.42
N SER A 35 5.48 12.99 0.17
CA SER A 35 6.79 13.63 0.40
C SER A 35 7.11 14.68 -0.66
N ALA A 36 6.67 14.48 -1.88
CA ALA A 36 6.87 15.43 -2.97
C ALA A 36 6.17 16.78 -2.73
N VAL A 37 5.03 16.79 -2.02
CA VAL A 37 4.30 18.02 -1.71
C VAL A 37 4.72 18.70 -0.40
N TYR A 38 5.69 18.18 0.36
CA TYR A 38 6.19 18.81 1.60
C TYR A 38 6.65 20.25 1.41
N PRO A 39 7.40 20.62 0.35
CA PRO A 39 7.77 22.01 0.12
C PRO A 39 6.56 22.94 -0.01
N LEU A 40 5.51 22.49 -0.75
CA LEU A 40 4.27 23.27 -0.93
C LEU A 40 3.57 23.49 0.41
N PHE A 41 3.38 22.45 1.23
CA PHE A 41 2.76 22.61 2.55
C PHE A 41 3.58 23.50 3.47
N LYS A 42 4.91 23.45 3.37
CA LYS A 42 5.77 24.34 4.15
C LYS A 42 5.57 25.81 3.76
N GLU A 43 5.43 26.10 2.47
CA GLU A 43 5.26 27.46 1.96
C GLU A 43 3.81 27.95 2.14
N ASP A 44 2.82 27.20 1.68
CA ASP A 44 1.42 27.63 1.65
C ASP A 44 0.78 27.68 3.03
N LEU A 45 1.12 26.72 3.91
CA LEU A 45 0.57 26.63 5.26
C LEU A 45 1.53 27.18 6.35
N GLY A 46 2.70 27.64 5.96
CA GLY A 46 3.70 28.18 6.90
C GLY A 46 4.22 27.13 7.90
N LEU A 47 4.30 25.84 7.49
CA LEU A 47 4.63 24.76 8.41
C LEU A 47 6.11 24.77 8.81
N SER A 48 6.37 24.50 10.08
CA SER A 48 7.71 24.23 10.59
C SER A 48 8.22 22.85 10.14
N PHE A 49 9.55 22.63 10.17
CA PHE A 49 10.13 21.31 9.91
C PHE A 49 9.63 20.24 10.88
N ALA A 50 9.34 20.61 12.13
CA ALA A 50 8.75 19.69 13.10
C ALA A 50 7.34 19.22 12.68
N GLN A 51 6.52 20.11 12.09
CA GLN A 51 5.20 19.78 11.59
C GLN A 51 5.27 18.92 10.32
N ILE A 52 6.24 19.15 9.43
CA ILE A 52 6.52 18.26 8.29
C ILE A 52 6.94 16.87 8.80
N GLY A 53 7.82 16.79 9.80
CA GLY A 53 8.17 15.53 10.45
C GLY A 53 6.97 14.83 11.08
N LEU A 54 6.02 15.59 11.66
CA LEU A 54 4.78 15.06 12.21
C LEU A 54 3.89 14.44 11.12
N ILE A 55 3.81 15.05 9.93
CA ILE A 55 3.08 14.49 8.78
C ILE A 55 3.65 13.10 8.42
N THR A 56 4.98 13.01 8.30
CA THR A 56 5.66 11.72 8.04
C THR A 56 5.38 10.72 9.16
N LEU A 57 5.46 11.13 10.41
CA LEU A 57 5.23 10.26 11.57
C LEU A 57 3.81 9.71 11.57
N VAL A 58 2.80 10.54 11.33
CA VAL A 58 1.39 10.12 11.29
C VAL A 58 1.16 9.13 10.15
N TYR A 59 1.65 9.43 8.95
CA TYR A 59 1.56 8.53 7.80
C TYR A 59 2.20 7.16 8.10
N GLN A 60 3.46 7.16 8.53
CA GLN A 60 4.21 5.93 8.79
C GLN A 60 3.64 5.13 9.97
N SER A 61 3.16 5.82 11.02
CA SER A 61 2.51 5.16 12.14
C SER A 61 1.21 4.48 11.72
N ALA A 62 0.36 5.16 10.95
CA ALA A 62 -0.87 4.57 10.43
C ALA A 62 -0.57 3.36 9.52
N ALA A 63 0.42 3.49 8.62
CA ALA A 63 0.83 2.41 7.75
C ALA A 63 1.38 1.20 8.53
N SER A 64 2.30 1.44 9.48
CA SER A 64 3.03 0.36 10.17
C SER A 64 2.23 -0.30 11.28
N VAL A 65 1.52 0.50 12.12
CA VAL A 65 0.77 -0.04 13.27
C VAL A 65 -0.47 -0.81 12.84
N CYS A 66 -1.17 -0.33 11.79
CA CYS A 66 -2.34 -1.02 11.28
C CYS A 66 -1.99 -2.28 10.46
N GLN A 67 -0.78 -2.39 9.90
CA GLN A 67 -0.38 -3.49 9.01
C GLN A 67 -0.51 -4.89 9.63
N PRO A 68 0.00 -5.16 10.85
CA PRO A 68 -0.20 -6.46 11.48
C PRO A 68 -1.68 -6.75 11.80
N LEU A 69 -2.46 -5.73 12.14
CA LEU A 69 -3.89 -5.88 12.43
C LEU A 69 -4.67 -6.25 11.17
N THR A 70 -4.42 -5.55 10.07
CA THR A 70 -5.05 -5.84 8.77
C THR A 70 -4.61 -7.18 8.21
N GLY A 71 -3.32 -7.55 8.37
CA GLY A 71 -2.81 -8.86 7.99
C GLY A 71 -3.55 -9.99 8.73
N LEU A 72 -3.62 -9.93 10.05
CA LEU A 72 -4.36 -10.91 10.85
C LEU A 72 -5.85 -10.97 10.51
N PHE A 73 -6.47 -9.82 10.21
CA PHE A 73 -7.87 -9.76 9.83
C PHE A 73 -8.13 -10.49 8.52
N PHE A 74 -7.35 -10.20 7.47
CA PHE A 74 -7.54 -10.81 6.14
C PHE A 74 -7.00 -12.24 6.06
N ASP A 75 -6.09 -12.65 6.91
CA ASP A 75 -5.71 -14.06 7.07
C ASP A 75 -6.88 -14.89 7.60
N LYS A 76 -7.65 -14.32 8.53
CA LYS A 76 -8.82 -14.99 9.11
C LYS A 76 -10.06 -14.90 8.22
N TRP A 77 -10.26 -13.77 7.55
CA TRP A 77 -11.39 -13.51 6.64
C TRP A 77 -10.89 -13.01 5.28
N PRO A 78 -10.39 -13.92 4.42
CA PRO A 78 -9.92 -13.55 3.09
C PRO A 78 -11.03 -12.91 2.26
N SER A 79 -10.75 -11.78 1.63
CA SER A 79 -11.73 -11.05 0.84
C SER A 79 -11.13 -10.59 -0.50
N ALA A 80 -11.88 -10.76 -1.58
CA ALA A 80 -11.51 -10.21 -2.88
C ALA A 80 -11.55 -8.67 -2.90
N TRP A 81 -12.20 -8.05 -1.91
CA TRP A 81 -12.32 -6.61 -1.79
C TRP A 81 -11.19 -5.97 -0.98
N SER A 82 -10.28 -6.75 -0.40
CA SER A 82 -9.18 -6.21 0.43
C SER A 82 -8.31 -5.20 -0.32
N LEU A 83 -7.79 -5.55 -1.49
CA LEU A 83 -6.97 -4.64 -2.31
C LEU A 83 -7.76 -3.40 -2.79
N PRO A 84 -8.96 -3.53 -3.39
CA PRO A 84 -9.77 -2.37 -3.74
C PRO A 84 -10.06 -1.46 -2.54
N THR A 85 -10.32 -2.01 -1.36
CA THR A 85 -10.55 -1.23 -0.14
C THR A 85 -9.30 -0.44 0.26
N GLY A 86 -8.14 -1.09 0.30
CA GLY A 86 -6.87 -0.41 0.60
C GLY A 86 -6.59 0.75 -0.37
N MET A 87 -6.71 0.50 -1.67
CA MET A 87 -6.51 1.53 -2.69
C MET A 87 -7.55 2.65 -2.63
N SER A 88 -8.80 2.35 -2.22
CA SER A 88 -9.83 3.36 -2.02
C SER A 88 -9.49 4.31 -0.86
N PHE A 89 -8.97 3.79 0.25
CA PHE A 89 -8.48 4.62 1.36
C PHE A 89 -7.33 5.52 0.91
N THR A 90 -6.37 4.99 0.15
CA THR A 90 -5.27 5.78 -0.43
C THR A 90 -5.82 6.89 -1.33
N LEU A 91 -6.75 6.58 -2.23
CA LEU A 91 -7.35 7.56 -3.13
C LEU A 91 -8.08 8.66 -2.38
N VAL A 92 -8.96 8.30 -1.44
CA VAL A 92 -9.72 9.26 -0.62
C VAL A 92 -8.77 10.12 0.21
N GLY A 93 -7.73 9.52 0.79
CA GLY A 93 -6.70 10.25 1.53
C GLY A 93 -5.96 11.27 0.65
N LEU A 94 -5.54 10.90 -0.56
CA LEU A 94 -4.87 11.82 -1.50
C LEU A 94 -5.82 12.91 -2.01
N LEU A 95 -7.07 12.57 -2.32
CA LEU A 95 -8.06 13.59 -2.70
C LEU A 95 -8.31 14.57 -1.55
N SER A 96 -8.44 14.09 -0.32
CA SER A 96 -8.57 14.93 0.87
C SER A 96 -7.33 15.81 1.07
N LEU A 97 -6.13 15.27 0.81
CA LEU A 97 -4.86 15.98 0.89
C LEU A 97 -4.79 17.14 -0.10
N ALA A 98 -5.31 16.96 -1.33
CA ALA A 98 -5.33 18.00 -2.37
C ALA A 98 -6.19 19.22 -1.98
N PHE A 99 -7.16 19.04 -1.08
CA PHE A 99 -8.00 20.15 -0.57
C PHE A 99 -7.62 20.58 0.86
N ALA A 100 -6.53 20.04 1.41
CA ALA A 100 -6.12 20.30 2.78
C ALA A 100 -5.50 21.69 2.90
N ASN A 101 -6.15 22.58 3.66
CA ASN A 101 -5.74 23.95 3.92
C ASN A 101 -5.35 24.21 5.40
N THR A 102 -5.30 23.18 6.21
CA THR A 102 -4.89 23.22 7.61
C THR A 102 -4.10 22.00 8.00
N LEU A 103 -3.19 22.13 8.95
CA LEU A 103 -2.37 21.01 9.43
C LEU A 103 -3.23 19.80 9.91
N PRO A 104 -4.30 19.99 10.73
CA PRO A 104 -5.13 18.86 11.12
C PRO A 104 -5.74 18.10 9.94
N LEU A 105 -6.17 18.80 8.88
CA LEU A 105 -6.72 18.16 7.69
C LEU A 105 -5.65 17.40 6.92
N VAL A 106 -4.42 17.95 6.79
CA VAL A 106 -3.27 17.24 6.23
C VAL A 106 -3.00 15.97 7.03
N LEU A 107 -2.95 16.02 8.36
CA LEU A 107 -2.69 14.86 9.22
C LEU A 107 -3.77 13.77 9.07
N CYS A 108 -5.06 14.15 9.02
CA CYS A 108 -6.15 13.21 8.77
C CYS A 108 -6.01 12.55 7.38
N SER A 109 -5.68 13.34 6.36
CA SER A 109 -5.52 12.86 4.99
C SER A 109 -4.39 11.85 4.86
N VAL A 110 -3.21 12.15 5.41
CA VAL A 110 -2.08 11.21 5.35
C VAL A 110 -2.29 9.97 6.23
N ALA A 111 -3.05 10.08 7.33
CA ALA A 111 -3.46 8.92 8.12
C ALA A 111 -4.35 7.97 7.30
N LEU A 112 -5.28 8.49 6.50
CA LEU A 112 -6.10 7.69 5.58
C LEU A 112 -5.23 6.98 4.53
N VAL A 113 -4.25 7.67 3.95
CA VAL A 113 -3.30 7.03 3.01
C VAL A 113 -2.52 5.92 3.71
N GLY A 114 -2.04 6.16 4.95
CA GLY A 114 -1.33 5.15 5.74
C GLY A 114 -2.21 3.92 6.04
N ILE A 115 -3.49 4.11 6.38
CA ILE A 115 -4.46 3.01 6.55
C ILE A 115 -4.60 2.23 5.24
N GLY A 116 -4.76 2.91 4.10
CA GLY A 116 -4.81 2.27 2.78
C GLY A 116 -3.57 1.41 2.51
N SER A 117 -2.39 1.94 2.78
CA SER A 117 -1.10 1.26 2.70
C SER A 117 -1.04 0.02 3.57
N SER A 118 -1.53 0.11 4.82
CA SER A 118 -1.54 -1.00 5.79
C SER A 118 -2.39 -2.19 5.34
N VAL A 119 -3.42 -1.96 4.54
CA VAL A 119 -4.25 -3.00 3.93
C VAL A 119 -3.59 -3.56 2.68
N PHE A 120 -3.09 -2.68 1.80
CA PHE A 120 -2.57 -3.07 0.49
C PHE A 120 -1.35 -3.99 0.59
N HIS A 121 -0.32 -3.60 1.34
CA HIS A 121 0.97 -4.31 1.33
C HIS A 121 0.89 -5.76 1.82
N PRO A 122 0.29 -6.11 2.98
CA PRO A 122 0.22 -7.49 3.43
C PRO A 122 -0.63 -8.34 2.48
N GLU A 123 -1.75 -7.82 1.99
CA GLU A 123 -2.66 -8.56 1.13
C GLU A 123 -2.06 -8.81 -0.26
N ALA A 124 -1.43 -7.80 -0.87
CA ALA A 124 -0.75 -7.95 -2.15
C ALA A 124 0.44 -8.93 -2.05
N SER A 125 1.20 -8.87 -0.95
CA SER A 125 2.29 -9.83 -0.67
C SER A 125 1.76 -11.25 -0.48
N ARG A 126 0.63 -11.43 0.23
CA ARG A 126 -0.05 -12.72 0.39
C ARG A 126 -0.47 -13.30 -0.96
N LEU A 127 -1.13 -12.50 -1.82
CA LEU A 127 -1.55 -12.92 -3.15
C LEU A 127 -0.34 -13.26 -4.05
N THR A 128 0.74 -12.49 -3.95
CA THR A 128 2.01 -12.76 -4.63
C THR A 128 2.57 -14.13 -4.22
N SER A 129 2.53 -14.45 -2.94
CA SER A 129 2.96 -15.75 -2.42
C SER A 129 2.08 -16.90 -2.93
N LEU A 130 0.77 -16.71 -3.04
CA LEU A 130 -0.16 -17.70 -3.60
C LEU A 130 0.07 -17.93 -5.10
N ALA A 131 0.37 -16.87 -5.86
CA ALA A 131 0.64 -16.93 -7.29
C ALA A 131 2.04 -17.46 -7.65
N SER A 132 2.91 -17.71 -6.65
CA SER A 132 4.33 -18.01 -6.83
C SER A 132 4.62 -19.40 -7.41
N GLY A 133 3.66 -20.35 -7.40
CA GLY A 133 3.90 -21.74 -7.80
C GLY A 133 5.05 -22.42 -7.02
N GLY A 134 5.23 -22.04 -5.74
CA GLY A 134 6.30 -22.54 -4.87
C GLY A 134 7.61 -21.73 -4.93
N LYS A 135 7.78 -20.82 -5.89
CA LYS A 135 8.97 -19.95 -6.05
C LYS A 135 8.75 -18.59 -5.37
N ARG A 136 8.44 -18.60 -4.06
CA ARG A 136 8.06 -17.41 -3.29
C ARG A 136 9.09 -16.29 -3.35
N GLY A 137 10.38 -16.61 -3.25
CA GLY A 137 11.46 -15.61 -3.33
C GLY A 137 11.44 -14.83 -4.64
N LEU A 138 11.36 -15.52 -5.78
CA LEU A 138 11.27 -14.89 -7.10
C LEU A 138 10.01 -14.03 -7.24
N ALA A 139 8.85 -14.54 -6.79
CA ALA A 139 7.59 -13.82 -6.86
C ALA A 139 7.64 -12.53 -6.03
N GLN A 140 8.16 -12.59 -4.80
CA GLN A 140 8.32 -11.42 -3.93
C GLN A 140 9.34 -10.43 -4.51
N SER A 141 10.44 -10.90 -5.12
CA SER A 141 11.40 -10.01 -5.78
C SER A 141 10.76 -9.23 -6.92
N LEU A 142 9.98 -9.89 -7.77
CA LEU A 142 9.23 -9.21 -8.86
C LEU A 142 8.24 -8.19 -8.31
N PHE A 143 7.51 -8.53 -7.25
CA PHE A 143 6.58 -7.64 -6.58
C PHE A 143 7.29 -6.40 -6.00
N GLN A 144 8.43 -6.59 -5.31
CA GLN A 144 9.21 -5.50 -4.73
C GLN A 144 9.88 -4.60 -5.78
N VAL A 145 10.26 -5.12 -6.93
CA VAL A 145 10.77 -4.29 -8.04
C VAL A 145 9.72 -3.25 -8.46
N GLY A 146 8.44 -3.65 -8.53
CA GLY A 146 7.35 -2.71 -8.81
C GLY A 146 7.24 -1.60 -7.76
N GLY A 147 7.18 -1.96 -6.48
CA GLY A 147 7.10 -0.98 -5.39
C GLY A 147 8.29 -0.03 -5.35
N ASN A 148 9.53 -0.57 -5.40
CA ASN A 148 10.74 0.25 -5.40
C ASN A 148 10.80 1.22 -6.59
N PHE A 149 10.36 0.77 -7.77
CA PHE A 149 10.28 1.64 -8.95
C PHE A 149 9.25 2.75 -8.73
N GLY A 150 8.04 2.40 -8.23
CA GLY A 150 6.99 3.38 -7.94
C GLY A 150 7.40 4.40 -6.89
N GLY A 151 8.05 3.97 -5.81
CA GLY A 151 8.51 4.87 -4.75
C GLY A 151 9.70 5.77 -5.14
N SER A 152 10.34 5.50 -6.29
CA SER A 152 11.45 6.29 -6.82
C SER A 152 11.03 7.36 -7.83
N LEU A 153 9.76 7.38 -8.24
CA LEU A 153 9.19 8.37 -9.16
C LEU A 153 8.72 9.62 -8.42
#